data_5343a28e5aa95105fb1b9d5191a648b3
#
_entry.id   5343a28e5aa95105fb1b9d5191a648b3
#
_cell.length_a   1.000
_cell.length_b   1.000
_cell.length_c   1.000
_cell.angle_alpha   90.00
_cell.angle_beta   90.00
_cell.angle_gamma   90.00
#
_symmetry.space_group_name_H-M   'P 1'
#
loop_
_entity.id
_entity.type
_entity.pdbx_description
1 polymer ?
#
loop_
_entity_poly.entity_id
_entity_poly.type
_entity_poly.pdbx_seq_one_letter_code
_entity_poly.pdbx_strand_id
1 'polypeptide(L)'
;MIRLFLILSSIYASVSATATSCIEADLILHHGNIYTGKTDRSFLGSIASKGSKITYVGKVLSDADIACSNANIINLNGRYIFPGFIDAHGHLKGIGYRELSLNLQEIPSLNKTLQAVRSYLSSKGAGEWVIGRGWIEKVWPEKRFPSRWDLDPFSPDNPVVLERADGHAVVVNSLVLELAGINADTQDPQGGFIEKDDTGEPTGLLVDMAMNLIADLIPKLSKDDDKKAFLEGINRNVSLGWTQIHVPGGTFDDISILNEIKSENNLLQRIYFMVSDGEPADRLLEIGPIIDPENFLTVRSIKMYADGALGSRGAALLEKYDDYDGKGVFIFQEEETKPRLFKALIKGIQIGTHAIGDHGNRVVLDWYEEAFYKAKKNNPNLKSPRWRIEHSQNIKPVDQLRFVELGIIPSMQPSHAIGDLHFAVDRLGMERIDNAYAWRTLIDQGLIIAGGTDAPVEIGDPRIEFYAAVSRKDVDGFHGEGWNLHQKISRLEALKMFTIWPAIASFQDDVKGTIEVGKLADFSVFDQDLMRIPEQEILESTNVLTVVDGKVVYQY
;
A
#
# COMPACT_ATOMS: atom_id res chain seq x y z
N MET A 1 -51.19 62.00 -58.89
CA MET A 1 -50.91 62.13 -57.46
C MET A 1 -50.55 60.75 -56.91
N ILE A 2 -49.27 60.41 -56.84
CA ILE A 2 -48.80 59.11 -56.35
C ILE A 2 -48.37 59.34 -54.91
N ARG A 3 -48.99 58.61 -53.95
CA ARG A 3 -48.61 58.65 -52.54
C ARG A 3 -47.59 57.53 -52.29
N LEU A 4 -46.36 57.91 -51.88
CA LEU A 4 -45.28 57.05 -51.47
C LEU A 4 -45.50 56.67 -50.00
N PHE A 5 -45.67 55.35 -49.69
CA PHE A 5 -45.70 54.82 -48.33
C PHE A 5 -44.25 54.37 -47.96
N LEU A 6 -43.67 55.05 -47.01
CA LEU A 6 -42.41 54.61 -46.37
C LEU A 6 -42.79 53.58 -45.25
N ILE A 7 -42.33 52.34 -45.42
CA ILE A 7 -42.39 51.33 -44.39
C ILE A 7 -41.05 51.39 -43.62
N LEU A 8 -41.06 51.86 -42.37
CA LEU A 8 -39.97 51.70 -41.42
C LEU A 8 -40.03 50.26 -40.85
N SER A 9 -39.08 49.42 -41.27
CA SER A 9 -38.84 48.14 -40.63
C SER A 9 -37.87 48.34 -39.47
N SER A 10 -38.41 48.28 -38.23
CA SER A 10 -37.60 48.21 -36.99
C SER A 10 -37.01 46.80 -36.85
N ILE A 11 -35.70 46.69 -37.03
CA ILE A 11 -34.94 45.50 -36.75
C ILE A 11 -34.77 45.42 -35.22
N TYR A 12 -35.58 44.58 -34.56
CA TYR A 12 -35.33 44.15 -33.19
C TYR A 12 -34.16 43.14 -33.24
N ALA A 13 -32.95 43.54 -32.86
CA ALA A 13 -31.87 42.66 -32.55
C ALA A 13 -32.21 41.99 -31.20
N SER A 14 -32.73 40.77 -31.26
CA SER A 14 -32.83 39.91 -30.07
C SER A 14 -31.44 39.53 -29.63
N VAL A 15 -30.89 40.22 -28.62
CA VAL A 15 -29.72 39.76 -27.86
C VAL A 15 -30.20 38.52 -27.09
N SER A 16 -29.94 37.35 -27.63
CA SER A 16 -30.03 36.10 -26.88
C SER A 16 -28.99 36.17 -25.77
N ALA A 17 -29.39 36.57 -24.57
CA ALA A 17 -28.63 36.31 -23.38
C ALA A 17 -28.50 34.79 -23.26
N THR A 18 -27.36 34.26 -23.58
CA THR A 18 -27.00 32.89 -23.16
C THR A 18 -27.06 32.89 -21.64
N ALA A 19 -28.08 32.29 -21.09
CA ALA A 19 -28.14 32.05 -19.66
C ALA A 19 -26.89 31.25 -19.29
N THR A 20 -25.99 31.89 -18.57
CA THR A 20 -24.82 31.23 -17.96
C THR A 20 -25.41 30.22 -16.97
N SER A 21 -25.43 28.95 -17.34
CA SER A 21 -25.87 27.91 -16.41
C SER A 21 -24.79 27.76 -15.37
N CYS A 22 -25.09 28.19 -14.15
CA CYS A 22 -24.26 27.93 -12.98
C CYS A 22 -23.83 26.47 -12.92
N ILE A 23 -22.57 26.21 -12.67
CA ILE A 23 -22.10 24.85 -12.37
C ILE A 23 -22.57 24.48 -10.97
N GLU A 24 -23.47 23.51 -10.90
CA GLU A 24 -23.89 22.96 -9.63
C GLU A 24 -22.79 22.03 -9.08
N ALA A 25 -22.09 22.46 -8.02
CA ALA A 25 -20.99 21.74 -7.41
C ALA A 25 -20.91 22.01 -5.90
N ASP A 26 -20.28 21.08 -5.20
CA ASP A 26 -19.90 21.22 -3.78
C ASP A 26 -18.40 21.53 -3.65
N LEU A 27 -17.59 21.05 -4.61
CA LEU A 27 -16.15 21.33 -4.70
C LEU A 27 -15.78 21.71 -6.14
N ILE A 28 -14.96 22.76 -6.30
CA ILE A 28 -14.33 23.14 -7.56
C ILE A 28 -12.82 23.23 -7.35
N LEU A 29 -12.07 22.38 -8.06
CA LEU A 29 -10.62 22.49 -8.19
C LEU A 29 -10.33 23.30 -9.46
N HIS A 30 -9.67 24.44 -9.30
CA HIS A 30 -9.54 25.47 -10.33
C HIS A 30 -8.07 25.73 -10.68
N HIS A 31 -7.76 26.00 -11.95
CA HIS A 31 -6.40 26.25 -12.44
C HIS A 31 -5.40 25.12 -12.09
N GLY A 32 -5.78 23.85 -12.27
CA GLY A 32 -4.90 22.70 -12.12
C GLY A 32 -4.46 22.12 -13.46
N ASN A 33 -3.27 21.54 -13.52
CA ASN A 33 -2.83 20.70 -14.64
C ASN A 33 -3.40 19.28 -14.44
N ILE A 34 -4.38 18.90 -15.25
CA ILE A 34 -5.19 17.70 -15.06
C ILE A 34 -4.65 16.55 -15.91
N TYR A 35 -4.18 15.48 -15.26
CA TYR A 35 -3.91 14.18 -15.85
C TYR A 35 -5.14 13.28 -15.66
N THR A 36 -5.82 12.92 -16.74
CA THR A 36 -7.04 12.08 -16.64
C THR A 36 -6.76 10.61 -16.35
N GLY A 37 -5.50 10.17 -16.40
CA GLY A 37 -5.09 8.76 -16.30
C GLY A 37 -5.20 7.97 -17.61
N LYS A 38 -5.73 8.59 -18.69
CA LYS A 38 -5.88 7.94 -20.01
C LYS A 38 -4.66 8.14 -20.92
N THR A 39 -4.02 9.28 -20.80
CA THR A 39 -2.84 9.67 -21.60
C THR A 39 -1.75 10.25 -20.71
N ASP A 40 -0.57 10.38 -21.26
CA ASP A 40 0.60 11.00 -20.64
C ASP A 40 0.60 12.54 -20.72
N ARG A 41 -0.52 13.14 -21.11
CA ARG A 41 -0.66 14.60 -21.29
C ARG A 41 -1.65 15.16 -20.29
N SER A 42 -1.25 16.30 -19.69
CA SER A 42 -2.14 17.14 -18.90
C SER A 42 -2.69 18.29 -19.73
N PHE A 43 -3.71 18.92 -19.20
CA PHE A 43 -4.19 20.21 -19.68
C PHE A 43 -4.55 21.11 -18.48
N LEU A 44 -4.34 22.41 -18.64
CA LEU A 44 -4.76 23.38 -17.64
C LEU A 44 -6.29 23.48 -17.65
N GLY A 45 -6.93 23.24 -16.51
CA GLY A 45 -8.38 23.16 -16.46
C GLY A 45 -8.97 23.29 -15.06
N SER A 46 -10.25 22.94 -14.98
CA SER A 46 -11.00 22.83 -13.73
C SER A 46 -11.73 21.50 -13.65
N ILE A 47 -11.92 21.04 -12.42
CA ILE A 47 -12.77 19.89 -12.07
C ILE A 47 -13.85 20.39 -11.10
N ALA A 48 -15.10 19.99 -11.31
CA ALA A 48 -16.16 20.19 -10.33
C ALA A 48 -16.79 18.87 -9.91
N SER A 49 -17.17 18.76 -8.64
CA SER A 49 -17.90 17.61 -8.11
C SER A 49 -19.14 18.03 -7.33
N LYS A 50 -20.19 17.18 -7.38
CA LYS A 50 -21.40 17.28 -6.58
C LYS A 50 -21.57 15.97 -5.80
N GLY A 51 -21.58 16.07 -4.46
CA GLY A 51 -21.45 14.88 -3.62
C GLY A 51 -20.19 14.08 -4.01
N SER A 52 -20.34 12.78 -4.13
CA SER A 52 -19.24 11.88 -4.48
C SER A 52 -18.84 11.86 -5.96
N LYS A 53 -19.55 12.59 -6.84
CA LYS A 53 -19.40 12.42 -8.30
C LYS A 53 -18.78 13.64 -8.98
N ILE A 54 -17.90 13.37 -9.93
CA ILE A 54 -17.37 14.37 -10.85
C ILE A 54 -18.50 14.82 -11.77
N THR A 55 -18.79 16.13 -11.82
CA THR A 55 -19.83 16.73 -12.67
C THR A 55 -19.24 17.52 -13.83
N TYR A 56 -17.99 17.97 -13.71
CA TYR A 56 -17.29 18.69 -14.76
C TYR A 56 -15.78 18.35 -14.77
N VAL A 57 -15.24 18.18 -15.95
CA VAL A 57 -13.81 18.11 -16.24
C VAL A 57 -13.57 18.82 -17.57
N GLY A 58 -12.78 19.89 -17.58
CA GLY A 58 -12.60 20.64 -18.81
C GLY A 58 -11.71 21.86 -18.66
N LYS A 59 -11.90 22.82 -19.58
CA LYS A 59 -11.18 24.10 -19.56
C LYS A 59 -11.37 24.81 -18.23
N VAL A 60 -10.48 25.75 -17.94
CA VAL A 60 -10.63 26.62 -16.76
C VAL A 60 -12.00 27.31 -16.79
N LEU A 61 -12.76 27.15 -15.69
CA LEU A 61 -14.05 27.81 -15.53
C LEU A 61 -13.88 29.33 -15.47
N SER A 62 -14.84 30.06 -16.03
CA SER A 62 -14.83 31.53 -15.93
C SER A 62 -15.21 32.00 -14.52
N ASP A 63 -14.81 33.22 -14.15
CA ASP A 63 -15.22 33.83 -12.88
C ASP A 63 -16.77 33.86 -12.73
N ALA A 64 -17.51 34.00 -13.84
CA ALA A 64 -18.97 33.97 -13.84
C ALA A 64 -19.54 32.59 -13.51
N ASP A 65 -18.93 31.51 -14.01
CA ASP A 65 -19.33 30.12 -13.71
C ASP A 65 -19.06 29.77 -12.24
N ILE A 66 -17.97 30.35 -11.67
CA ILE A 66 -17.57 30.13 -10.29
C ILE A 66 -18.38 30.98 -9.31
N ALA A 67 -18.59 32.27 -9.63
CA ALA A 67 -19.23 33.24 -8.75
C ALA A 67 -20.69 32.89 -8.39
N CYS A 68 -21.37 32.12 -9.22
CA CYS A 68 -22.73 31.68 -8.96
C CYS A 68 -22.81 30.34 -8.22
N SER A 69 -21.69 29.69 -7.95
CA SER A 69 -21.61 28.42 -7.23
C SER A 69 -21.43 28.64 -5.72
N ASN A 70 -22.14 27.86 -4.89
CA ASN A 70 -21.90 27.80 -3.44
C ASN A 70 -20.81 26.77 -3.08
N ALA A 71 -20.03 26.30 -4.06
CA ALA A 71 -19.01 25.29 -3.88
C ALA A 71 -17.82 25.81 -3.05
N ASN A 72 -17.12 24.89 -2.39
CA ASN A 72 -15.77 25.13 -1.91
C ASN A 72 -14.84 25.25 -3.15
N ILE A 73 -14.20 26.40 -3.34
CA ILE A 73 -13.38 26.68 -4.50
C ILE A 73 -11.92 26.71 -4.09
N ILE A 74 -11.10 25.82 -4.67
CA ILE A 74 -9.67 25.72 -4.41
C ILE A 74 -8.91 26.04 -5.69
N ASN A 75 -8.15 27.15 -5.67
CA ASN A 75 -7.23 27.49 -6.75
C ASN A 75 -5.93 26.69 -6.57
N LEU A 76 -5.63 25.84 -7.53
CA LEU A 76 -4.45 24.98 -7.51
C LEU A 76 -3.17 25.65 -8.03
N ASN A 77 -3.28 26.88 -8.60
CA ASN A 77 -2.13 27.67 -9.06
C ASN A 77 -1.16 26.88 -9.97
N GLY A 78 -1.70 26.06 -10.86
CA GLY A 78 -0.92 25.25 -11.80
C GLY A 78 -0.38 23.92 -11.24
N ARG A 79 -0.72 23.51 -10.01
CA ARG A 79 -0.38 22.20 -9.45
C ARG A 79 -1.00 21.06 -10.24
N TYR A 80 -0.53 19.82 -10.04
CA TYR A 80 -0.82 18.69 -10.89
C TYR A 80 -1.82 17.75 -10.22
N ILE A 81 -2.96 17.54 -10.90
CA ILE A 81 -4.06 16.67 -10.42
C ILE A 81 -3.97 15.33 -11.15
N PHE A 82 -3.98 14.28 -10.37
CA PHE A 82 -4.06 12.90 -10.84
C PHE A 82 -5.36 12.23 -10.36
N PRO A 83 -5.85 11.15 -11.03
CA PRO A 83 -6.83 10.28 -10.40
C PRO A 83 -6.33 9.85 -9.04
N GLY A 84 -7.21 9.70 -8.06
CA GLY A 84 -6.79 9.29 -6.72
C GLY A 84 -5.92 8.03 -6.76
N PHE A 85 -4.75 8.10 -6.13
CA PHE A 85 -3.82 6.97 -6.08
C PHE A 85 -4.39 5.85 -5.22
N ILE A 86 -4.18 4.62 -5.66
CA ILE A 86 -4.65 3.39 -5.02
C ILE A 86 -3.44 2.53 -4.69
N ASP A 87 -3.26 2.24 -3.41
CA ASP A 87 -2.32 1.22 -2.94
C ASP A 87 -3.00 -0.16 -3.05
N ALA A 88 -2.56 -1.00 -3.98
CA ALA A 88 -3.19 -2.29 -4.21
C ALA A 88 -2.80 -3.38 -3.19
N HIS A 89 -1.89 -3.10 -2.27
CA HIS A 89 -1.42 -4.05 -1.26
C HIS A 89 -0.73 -3.31 -0.11
N GLY A 90 -1.42 -3.09 1.00
CA GLY A 90 -0.83 -2.46 2.17
C GLY A 90 -1.59 -2.81 3.45
N HIS A 91 -0.86 -3.07 4.53
CA HIS A 91 -1.40 -3.51 5.81
C HIS A 91 -1.77 -2.32 6.69
N LEU A 92 -2.95 -1.73 6.44
CA LEU A 92 -3.39 -0.45 7.02
C LEU A 92 -3.24 -0.37 8.55
N LYS A 93 -3.67 -1.41 9.28
CA LYS A 93 -3.52 -1.47 10.74
C LYS A 93 -2.04 -1.49 11.15
N GLY A 94 -1.22 -2.25 10.43
CA GLY A 94 0.23 -2.31 10.63
C GLY A 94 0.92 -0.96 10.38
N ILE A 95 0.48 -0.22 9.35
CA ILE A 95 0.94 1.16 9.10
C ILE A 95 0.65 2.03 10.32
N GLY A 96 -0.58 1.99 10.83
CA GLY A 96 -0.94 2.78 12.01
C GLY A 96 -0.15 2.39 13.26
N TYR A 97 0.07 1.12 13.50
CA TYR A 97 0.92 0.68 14.61
C TYR A 97 2.36 1.17 14.47
N ARG A 98 2.92 1.16 13.25
CA ARG A 98 4.25 1.74 13.01
C ARG A 98 4.29 3.22 13.36
N GLU A 99 3.28 4.01 12.96
CA GLU A 99 3.23 5.44 13.26
C GLU A 99 2.98 5.74 14.76
N LEU A 100 2.22 4.87 15.45
CA LEU A 100 1.96 4.99 16.90
C LEU A 100 3.12 4.48 17.76
N SER A 101 3.99 3.63 17.22
CA SER A 101 5.20 3.15 17.91
C SER A 101 6.37 4.10 17.71
N LEU A 102 7.40 3.93 18.53
CA LEU A 102 8.66 4.65 18.34
C LEU A 102 9.38 4.11 17.10
N ASN A 103 9.33 4.86 16.01
CA ASN A 103 10.07 4.52 14.79
C ASN A 103 11.55 4.88 14.94
N LEU A 104 12.41 3.87 14.84
CA LEU A 104 13.87 3.99 14.96
C LEU A 104 14.58 3.69 13.62
N GLN A 105 13.84 3.57 12.52
CA GLN A 105 14.42 3.35 11.19
C GLN A 105 15.25 4.57 10.76
N GLU A 106 16.33 4.31 10.01
CA GLU A 106 17.20 5.33 9.42
C GLU A 106 17.89 6.27 10.43
N ILE A 107 17.84 5.96 11.73
CA ILE A 107 18.55 6.75 12.74
C ILE A 107 20.06 6.44 12.68
N PRO A 108 20.93 7.43 12.43
CA PRO A 108 22.31 7.20 12.01
C PRO A 108 23.30 6.90 13.17
N SER A 109 22.84 6.86 14.42
CA SER A 109 23.73 6.58 15.57
C SER A 109 22.97 6.15 16.82
N LEU A 110 23.63 5.41 17.70
CA LEU A 110 23.09 5.05 19.01
C LEU A 110 22.63 6.29 19.81
N ASN A 111 23.45 7.34 19.82
CA ASN A 111 23.10 8.58 20.53
C ASN A 111 21.78 9.20 20.02
N LYS A 112 21.59 9.22 18.69
CA LYS A 112 20.32 9.71 18.10
C LYS A 112 19.15 8.80 18.42
N THR A 113 19.36 7.49 18.44
CA THR A 113 18.36 6.50 18.85
C THR A 113 17.92 6.76 20.30
N LEU A 114 18.86 6.91 21.23
CA LEU A 114 18.57 7.22 22.63
C LEU A 114 17.87 8.57 22.80
N GLN A 115 18.20 9.57 21.99
CA GLN A 115 17.51 10.85 21.98
C GLN A 115 16.04 10.70 21.52
N ALA A 116 15.77 9.89 20.52
CA ALA A 116 14.40 9.59 20.06
C ALA A 116 13.60 8.87 21.15
N VAL A 117 14.19 7.86 21.82
CA VAL A 117 13.57 7.17 22.95
C VAL A 117 13.22 8.13 24.09
N ARG A 118 14.16 9.01 24.47
CA ARG A 118 13.91 10.04 25.53
C ARG A 118 12.78 11.00 25.15
N SER A 119 12.76 11.45 23.90
CA SER A 119 11.70 12.34 23.40
C SER A 119 10.34 11.65 23.47
N TYR A 120 10.26 10.40 23.04
CA TYR A 120 9.02 9.61 23.07
C TYR A 120 8.55 9.35 24.51
N LEU A 121 9.47 9.02 25.41
CA LEU A 121 9.20 8.86 26.85
C LEU A 121 8.59 10.10 27.49
N SER A 122 8.97 11.30 27.04
CA SER A 122 8.45 12.56 27.62
C SER A 122 6.93 12.72 27.46
N SER A 123 6.32 11.96 26.54
CA SER A 123 4.87 11.93 26.32
C SER A 123 4.15 10.80 27.08
N LYS A 124 4.90 9.96 27.83
CA LYS A 124 4.39 8.78 28.53
C LYS A 124 4.26 9.00 30.03
N GLY A 125 3.23 8.40 30.63
CA GLY A 125 3.08 8.30 32.07
C GLY A 125 3.99 7.21 32.66
N ALA A 126 4.26 7.26 33.96
CA ALA A 126 4.99 6.21 34.67
C ALA A 126 4.26 4.86 34.53
N GLY A 127 5.00 3.79 34.28
CA GLY A 127 4.47 2.45 34.04
C GLY A 127 3.99 2.18 32.61
N GLU A 128 3.88 3.19 31.75
CA GLU A 128 3.54 2.97 30.34
C GLU A 128 4.73 2.37 29.59
N TRP A 129 4.44 1.35 28.77
CA TRP A 129 5.43 0.68 27.93
C TRP A 129 5.87 1.59 26.78
N VAL A 130 7.18 1.58 26.52
CA VAL A 130 7.79 2.17 25.31
C VAL A 130 8.21 1.03 24.39
N ILE A 131 7.52 0.91 23.28
CA ILE A 131 7.82 -0.07 22.26
C ILE A 131 8.31 0.69 21.03
N GLY A 132 9.52 0.36 20.57
CA GLY A 132 10.13 0.93 19.37
C GLY A 132 10.65 -0.14 18.45
N ARG A 133 10.82 0.21 17.17
CA ARG A 133 11.33 -0.71 16.17
C ARG A 133 12.18 0.02 15.13
N GLY A 134 13.17 -0.71 14.56
CA GLY A 134 13.85 -0.27 13.36
C GLY A 134 15.32 0.12 13.55
N TRP A 135 15.88 0.02 14.79
CA TRP A 135 17.30 0.30 14.99
C TRP A 135 18.17 -0.77 14.31
N ILE A 136 19.35 -0.33 13.82
CA ILE A 136 20.35 -1.21 13.21
C ILE A 136 21.76 -0.66 13.47
N GLU A 137 22.54 -1.37 14.29
CA GLU A 137 23.87 -0.95 14.74
C GLU A 137 24.93 -0.92 13.63
N LYS A 138 24.73 -1.67 12.56
CA LYS A 138 25.71 -1.81 11.47
C LYS A 138 26.02 -0.50 10.76
N VAL A 139 25.03 0.40 10.71
CA VAL A 139 25.19 1.73 10.10
C VAL A 139 25.67 2.78 11.08
N TRP A 140 25.73 2.47 12.39
CA TRP A 140 26.14 3.41 13.42
C TRP A 140 27.67 3.53 13.55
N PRO A 141 28.19 4.72 13.86
CA PRO A 141 29.61 4.90 14.17
C PRO A 141 30.09 4.03 15.34
N GLU A 142 29.23 3.81 16.32
CA GLU A 142 29.50 3.04 17.53
C GLU A 142 29.68 1.54 17.26
N LYS A 143 29.08 1.00 16.19
CA LYS A 143 29.15 -0.40 15.74
C LYS A 143 28.99 -1.43 16.87
N ARG A 144 28.09 -1.13 17.82
CA ARG A 144 27.72 -2.01 18.93
C ARG A 144 26.22 -2.03 19.09
N PHE A 145 25.71 -3.08 19.68
CA PHE A 145 24.32 -3.15 20.11
C PHE A 145 24.04 -2.13 21.22
N PRO A 146 22.82 -1.59 21.31
CA PRO A 146 22.34 -0.90 22.51
C PRO A 146 22.21 -1.92 23.65
N SER A 147 22.28 -1.43 24.89
CA SER A 147 22.16 -2.25 26.08
C SER A 147 21.22 -1.61 27.11
N ARG A 148 20.84 -2.37 28.15
CA ARG A 148 20.03 -1.83 29.26
C ARG A 148 20.67 -0.59 29.90
N TRP A 149 21.99 -0.55 30.01
CA TRP A 149 22.72 0.57 30.60
C TRP A 149 22.63 1.86 29.78
N ASP A 150 22.36 1.75 28.49
CA ASP A 150 22.07 2.91 27.64
C ASP A 150 20.64 3.46 27.89
N LEU A 151 19.70 2.60 28.31
CA LEU A 151 18.28 2.90 28.48
C LEU A 151 17.92 3.29 29.92
N ASP A 152 18.45 2.59 30.92
CA ASP A 152 18.13 2.74 32.34
C ASP A 152 18.22 4.18 32.87
N PRO A 153 19.24 5.00 32.47
CA PRO A 153 19.39 6.35 33.04
C PRO A 153 18.19 7.29 32.83
N PHE A 154 17.31 7.00 31.88
CA PHE A 154 16.18 7.86 31.57
C PHE A 154 14.82 7.13 31.51
N SER A 155 14.81 5.82 31.75
CA SER A 155 13.57 5.02 31.77
C SER A 155 13.39 4.19 33.05
N PRO A 156 13.59 4.78 34.26
CA PRO A 156 13.53 4.03 35.52
C PRO A 156 12.12 3.51 35.81
N ASP A 157 11.09 4.21 35.38
CA ASP A 157 9.70 3.92 35.68
C ASP A 157 8.90 3.36 34.50
N ASN A 158 9.52 3.24 33.31
CA ASN A 158 8.86 2.81 32.09
C ASN A 158 9.56 1.57 31.50
N PRO A 159 8.84 0.46 31.27
CA PRO A 159 9.39 -0.67 30.52
C PRO A 159 9.70 -0.25 29.07
N VAL A 160 10.92 -0.53 28.60
CA VAL A 160 11.38 -0.18 27.24
C VAL A 160 11.77 -1.45 26.48
N VAL A 161 11.18 -1.63 25.29
CA VAL A 161 11.50 -2.71 24.34
C VAL A 161 11.75 -2.09 22.97
N LEU A 162 12.97 -2.26 22.44
CA LEU A 162 13.35 -1.74 21.14
C LEU A 162 13.74 -2.90 20.22
N GLU A 163 12.93 -3.17 19.21
CA GLU A 163 13.14 -4.24 18.24
C GLU A 163 14.11 -3.79 17.13
N ARG A 164 15.04 -4.68 16.78
CA ARG A 164 15.97 -4.48 15.66
C ARG A 164 15.22 -4.53 14.33
N ALA A 165 15.73 -3.84 13.32
CA ALA A 165 15.11 -3.70 12.01
C ALA A 165 14.74 -5.03 11.34
N ASP A 166 15.56 -6.08 11.53
CA ASP A 166 15.34 -7.42 10.97
C ASP A 166 14.36 -8.29 11.79
N GLY A 167 13.91 -7.82 12.98
CA GLY A 167 13.00 -8.56 13.84
C GLY A 167 13.62 -9.75 14.60
N HIS A 168 14.93 -9.94 14.55
CA HIS A 168 15.64 -11.06 15.18
C HIS A 168 16.27 -10.73 16.53
N ALA A 169 16.16 -9.52 17.01
CA ALA A 169 16.65 -9.11 18.33
C ALA A 169 15.80 -7.96 18.92
N VAL A 170 15.72 -7.94 20.23
CA VAL A 170 15.24 -6.78 20.99
C VAL A 170 16.27 -6.38 22.03
N VAL A 171 16.38 -5.09 22.30
CA VAL A 171 17.04 -4.59 23.51
C VAL A 171 15.99 -4.07 24.48
N VAL A 172 16.13 -4.44 25.75
CA VAL A 172 15.22 -4.06 26.82
C VAL A 172 15.97 -3.38 27.96
N ASN A 173 15.29 -2.53 28.73
CA ASN A 173 15.86 -1.94 29.93
C ASN A 173 15.81 -2.90 31.13
N SER A 174 16.47 -2.55 32.23
CA SER A 174 16.52 -3.39 33.44
C SER A 174 15.14 -3.68 34.02
N LEU A 175 14.19 -2.75 33.90
CA LEU A 175 12.83 -2.95 34.39
C LEU A 175 12.11 -4.11 33.67
N VAL A 176 12.31 -4.26 32.36
CA VAL A 176 11.74 -5.40 31.60
C VAL A 176 12.42 -6.71 31.99
N LEU A 177 13.75 -6.73 32.18
CA LEU A 177 14.44 -7.94 32.66
C LEU A 177 13.93 -8.37 34.04
N GLU A 178 13.72 -7.42 34.96
CA GLU A 178 13.16 -7.68 36.29
C GLU A 178 11.73 -8.25 36.19
N LEU A 179 10.85 -7.64 35.39
CA LEU A 179 9.49 -8.11 35.15
C LEU A 179 9.44 -9.52 34.57
N ALA A 180 10.41 -9.86 33.70
CA ALA A 180 10.54 -11.18 33.09
C ALA A 180 11.24 -12.21 34.00
N GLY A 181 11.83 -11.80 35.11
CA GLY A 181 12.65 -12.64 35.97
C GLY A 181 13.97 -13.09 35.31
N ILE A 182 14.45 -12.34 34.31
CA ILE A 182 15.70 -12.63 33.59
C ILE A 182 16.88 -12.08 34.38
N ASN A 183 17.81 -12.97 34.72
CA ASN A 183 19.00 -12.64 35.53
C ASN A 183 20.21 -13.47 35.07
N ALA A 184 21.33 -13.37 35.81
CA ALA A 184 22.57 -14.07 35.49
C ALA A 184 22.42 -15.61 35.42
N ASP A 185 21.49 -16.20 36.17
CA ASP A 185 21.25 -17.64 36.23
C ASP A 185 20.30 -18.14 35.12
N THR A 186 19.62 -17.22 34.41
CA THR A 186 18.67 -17.58 33.35
C THR A 186 19.41 -18.24 32.19
N GLN A 187 18.96 -19.46 31.82
CA GLN A 187 19.56 -20.22 30.72
C GLN A 187 19.00 -19.74 29.37
N ASP A 188 19.82 -19.85 28.33
CA ASP A 188 19.38 -19.59 26.97
C ASP A 188 18.28 -20.56 26.54
N PRO A 189 17.18 -20.11 25.96
CA PRO A 189 16.17 -20.99 25.40
C PRO A 189 16.67 -21.64 24.10
N GLN A 190 16.15 -22.80 23.77
CA GLN A 190 16.48 -23.47 22.51
C GLN A 190 16.16 -22.58 21.30
N GLY A 191 17.16 -22.28 20.48
CA GLY A 191 17.00 -21.43 19.30
C GLY A 191 17.08 -19.93 19.56
N GLY A 192 17.53 -19.50 20.75
CA GLY A 192 17.78 -18.09 21.05
C GLY A 192 18.87 -17.93 22.12
N PHE A 193 19.35 -16.73 22.34
CA PHE A 193 20.30 -16.48 23.42
C PHE A 193 20.06 -15.13 24.10
N ILE A 194 20.46 -15.05 25.37
CA ILE A 194 20.47 -13.85 26.21
C ILE A 194 21.90 -13.33 26.23
N GLU A 195 22.15 -12.16 25.65
CA GLU A 195 23.49 -11.58 25.72
C GLU A 195 23.84 -11.21 27.17
N LYS A 196 25.02 -11.65 27.62
CA LYS A 196 25.56 -11.37 28.95
C LYS A 196 26.92 -10.72 28.83
N ASP A 197 27.23 -9.85 29.79
CA ASP A 197 28.54 -9.23 29.89
C ASP A 197 29.62 -10.19 30.49
N ASP A 198 30.85 -9.73 30.63
CA ASP A 198 31.95 -10.49 31.18
C ASP A 198 31.76 -10.96 32.62
N THR A 199 30.80 -10.38 33.35
CA THR A 199 30.41 -10.77 34.71
C THR A 199 29.26 -11.77 34.74
N GLY A 200 28.66 -12.06 33.59
CA GLY A 200 27.49 -12.95 33.44
C GLY A 200 26.15 -12.23 33.57
N GLU A 201 26.13 -10.91 33.70
CA GLU A 201 24.89 -10.12 33.81
C GLU A 201 24.25 -9.91 32.42
N PRO A 202 22.92 -10.09 32.26
CA PRO A 202 22.23 -9.80 31.00
C PRO A 202 22.40 -8.36 30.57
N THR A 203 22.83 -8.14 29.32
CA THR A 203 22.99 -6.79 28.75
C THR A 203 21.66 -6.12 28.38
N GLY A 204 20.57 -6.88 28.36
CA GLY A 204 19.27 -6.47 27.85
C GLY A 204 19.02 -6.87 26.41
N LEU A 205 20.02 -7.38 25.67
CA LEU A 205 19.81 -7.89 24.33
C LEU A 205 19.32 -9.35 24.38
N LEU A 206 18.15 -9.58 23.79
CA LEU A 206 17.52 -10.89 23.64
C LEU A 206 17.40 -11.21 22.15
N VAL A 207 17.88 -12.39 21.74
CA VAL A 207 17.97 -12.77 20.33
C VAL A 207 17.10 -13.99 20.04
N ASP A 208 16.41 -13.96 18.91
CA ASP A 208 15.54 -15.01 18.38
C ASP A 208 14.55 -15.54 19.44
N MET A 209 14.59 -16.82 19.77
CA MET A 209 13.64 -17.42 20.74
C MET A 209 13.75 -16.85 22.16
N ALA A 210 14.83 -16.12 22.50
CA ALA A 210 14.91 -15.43 23.79
C ALA A 210 13.95 -14.25 23.89
N MET A 211 13.53 -13.67 22.77
CA MET A 211 12.50 -12.62 22.73
C MET A 211 11.16 -13.12 23.31
N ASN A 212 10.86 -14.40 23.19
CA ASN A 212 9.64 -14.99 23.74
C ASN A 212 9.56 -14.93 25.28
N LEU A 213 10.70 -14.78 25.96
CA LEU A 213 10.73 -14.66 27.43
C LEU A 213 10.01 -13.39 27.93
N ILE A 214 9.85 -12.38 27.08
CA ILE A 214 9.17 -11.12 27.41
C ILE A 214 7.82 -10.97 26.67
N ALA A 215 7.50 -11.85 25.72
CA ALA A 215 6.35 -11.66 24.83
C ALA A 215 5.01 -11.55 25.58
N ASP A 216 4.82 -12.33 26.64
CA ASP A 216 3.59 -12.30 27.45
C ASP A 216 3.51 -11.10 28.40
N LEU A 217 4.61 -10.37 28.61
CA LEU A 217 4.65 -9.15 29.43
C LEU A 217 4.24 -7.92 28.65
N ILE A 218 4.48 -7.92 27.33
CA ILE A 218 4.11 -6.80 26.45
C ILE A 218 2.57 -6.69 26.45
N PRO A 219 2.01 -5.51 26.76
CA PRO A 219 0.57 -5.33 26.80
C PRO A 219 -0.08 -5.75 25.49
N LYS A 220 -1.08 -6.64 25.58
CA LYS A 220 -1.88 -7.00 24.41
C LYS A 220 -2.69 -5.80 23.96
N LEU A 221 -2.67 -5.57 22.67
CA LEU A 221 -3.40 -4.46 22.06
C LEU A 221 -4.91 -4.67 22.24
N SER A 222 -5.60 -3.61 22.63
CA SER A 222 -7.06 -3.60 22.78
C SER A 222 -7.75 -3.26 21.46
N LYS A 223 -9.07 -3.46 21.40
CA LYS A 223 -9.88 -2.98 20.26
C LYS A 223 -9.74 -1.46 20.05
N ASP A 224 -9.57 -0.69 21.11
CA ASP A 224 -9.38 0.75 21.02
C ASP A 224 -8.00 1.10 20.44
N ASP A 225 -6.98 0.31 20.71
CA ASP A 225 -5.65 0.46 20.10
C ASP A 225 -5.67 0.10 18.61
N ASP A 226 -6.38 -0.98 18.25
CA ASP A 226 -6.64 -1.32 16.85
C ASP A 226 -7.34 -0.18 16.11
N LYS A 227 -8.38 0.44 16.74
CA LYS A 227 -9.09 1.58 16.18
C LYS A 227 -8.19 2.79 15.99
N LYS A 228 -7.36 3.12 16.99
CA LYS A 228 -6.35 4.19 16.87
C LYS A 228 -5.37 3.91 15.74
N ALA A 229 -4.89 2.66 15.62
CA ALA A 229 -3.99 2.26 14.55
C ALA A 229 -4.63 2.43 13.18
N PHE A 230 -5.88 2.00 12.98
CA PHE A 230 -6.58 2.25 11.72
C PHE A 230 -6.71 3.74 11.41
N LEU A 231 -7.08 4.57 12.37
CA LEU A 231 -7.20 6.02 12.19
C LEU A 231 -5.87 6.67 11.82
N GLU A 232 -4.79 6.30 12.49
CA GLU A 232 -3.46 6.83 12.21
C GLU A 232 -2.95 6.39 10.83
N GLY A 233 -3.14 5.11 10.48
CA GLY A 233 -2.82 4.61 9.15
C GLY A 233 -3.59 5.33 8.03
N ILE A 234 -4.89 5.59 8.25
CA ILE A 234 -5.73 6.37 7.32
C ILE A 234 -5.17 7.79 7.17
N ASN A 235 -4.93 8.49 8.28
CA ASN A 235 -4.43 9.86 8.28
C ASN A 235 -3.10 9.98 7.54
N ARG A 236 -2.17 9.06 7.83
CA ARG A 236 -0.89 9.00 7.13
C ARG A 236 -1.08 8.79 5.64
N ASN A 237 -1.86 7.81 5.25
CA ASN A 237 -2.06 7.47 3.84
C ASN A 237 -2.67 8.64 3.05
N VAL A 238 -3.72 9.28 3.57
CA VAL A 238 -4.32 10.43 2.88
C VAL A 238 -3.37 11.63 2.82
N SER A 239 -2.49 11.81 3.82
CA SER A 239 -1.47 12.87 3.77
C SER A 239 -0.44 12.67 2.67
N LEU A 240 -0.19 11.41 2.28
CA LEU A 240 0.72 11.05 1.18
C LEU A 240 0.03 11.05 -0.19
N GLY A 241 -1.31 11.09 -0.24
CA GLY A 241 -2.07 11.09 -1.49
C GLY A 241 -2.76 9.77 -1.84
N TRP A 242 -2.72 8.76 -0.97
CA TRP A 242 -3.46 7.52 -1.16
C TRP A 242 -4.95 7.72 -0.88
N THR A 243 -5.81 7.56 -1.89
CA THR A 243 -7.27 7.69 -1.75
C THR A 243 -7.96 6.36 -1.46
N GLN A 244 -7.28 5.26 -1.78
CA GLN A 244 -7.73 3.90 -1.48
C GLN A 244 -6.55 3.01 -1.14
N ILE A 245 -6.82 2.00 -0.30
CA ILE A 245 -5.90 0.90 0.00
C ILE A 245 -6.61 -0.45 -0.14
N HIS A 246 -5.92 -1.47 -0.69
CA HIS A 246 -6.35 -2.85 -0.59
C HIS A 246 -5.62 -3.50 0.58
N VAL A 247 -6.38 -3.93 1.59
CA VAL A 247 -5.83 -4.50 2.83
C VAL A 247 -5.74 -6.02 2.68
N PRO A 248 -4.53 -6.60 2.57
CA PRO A 248 -4.33 -8.03 2.37
C PRO A 248 -4.26 -8.79 3.69
N GLY A 249 -5.35 -9.33 4.10
CA GLY A 249 -5.44 -10.13 5.33
C GLY A 249 -5.94 -9.32 6.53
N GLY A 250 -7.02 -9.80 7.12
CA GLY A 250 -7.60 -9.25 8.33
C GLY A 250 -8.82 -10.06 8.76
N THR A 251 -9.43 -9.66 9.85
CA THR A 251 -10.52 -10.37 10.52
C THR A 251 -11.86 -9.65 10.38
N PHE A 252 -12.94 -10.29 10.79
CA PHE A 252 -14.25 -9.64 10.89
C PHE A 252 -14.31 -8.61 12.04
N ASP A 253 -13.43 -8.73 13.04
CA ASP A 253 -13.29 -7.70 14.08
C ASP A 253 -12.69 -6.43 13.50
N ASP A 254 -11.70 -6.54 12.62
CA ASP A 254 -11.14 -5.40 11.87
C ASP A 254 -12.23 -4.71 11.02
N ILE A 255 -13.05 -5.50 10.31
CA ILE A 255 -14.18 -4.99 9.52
C ILE A 255 -15.19 -4.27 10.43
N SER A 256 -15.44 -4.78 11.64
CA SER A 256 -16.32 -4.14 12.62
C SER A 256 -15.78 -2.79 13.06
N ILE A 257 -14.48 -2.69 13.35
CA ILE A 257 -13.81 -1.43 13.73
C ILE A 257 -13.87 -0.43 12.56
N LEU A 258 -13.60 -0.85 11.34
CA LEU A 258 -13.66 0.00 10.16
C LEU A 258 -15.08 0.52 9.89
N ASN A 259 -16.12 -0.29 10.13
CA ASN A 259 -17.51 0.16 10.06
C ASN A 259 -17.86 1.17 11.15
N GLU A 260 -17.30 1.02 12.35
CA GLU A 260 -17.45 2.00 13.44
C GLU A 260 -16.80 3.34 13.04
N ILE A 261 -15.55 3.31 12.55
CA ILE A 261 -14.84 4.50 12.02
C ILE A 261 -15.65 5.16 10.89
N LYS A 262 -16.24 4.36 9.97
CA LYS A 262 -17.11 4.87 8.90
C LYS A 262 -18.35 5.56 9.46
N SER A 263 -19.02 4.97 10.46
CA SER A 263 -20.23 5.54 11.07
C SER A 263 -19.96 6.88 11.79
N GLU A 264 -18.73 7.09 12.23
CA GLU A 264 -18.25 8.33 12.84
C GLU A 264 -17.79 9.39 11.80
N ASN A 265 -17.89 9.09 10.50
CA ASN A 265 -17.39 9.91 9.40
C ASN A 265 -15.85 10.11 9.40
N ASN A 266 -15.11 9.20 10.01
CA ASN A 266 -13.65 9.23 10.12
C ASN A 266 -12.95 8.30 9.13
N LEU A 267 -13.69 7.54 8.30
CA LEU A 267 -13.12 6.72 7.24
C LEU A 267 -12.80 7.60 6.02
N LEU A 268 -11.65 8.29 6.07
CA LEU A 268 -11.23 9.28 5.07
C LEU A 268 -10.61 8.66 3.82
N GLN A 269 -10.38 7.34 3.81
CA GLN A 269 -9.78 6.58 2.71
C GLN A 269 -10.70 5.41 2.36
N ARG A 270 -10.77 5.04 1.07
CA ARG A 270 -11.53 3.85 0.66
C ARG A 270 -10.71 2.59 0.92
N ILE A 271 -11.39 1.50 1.28
CA ILE A 271 -10.77 0.22 1.62
C ILE A 271 -11.38 -0.90 0.79
N TYR A 272 -10.53 -1.64 0.09
CA TYR A 272 -10.85 -2.95 -0.47
C TYR A 272 -10.21 -4.01 0.42
N PHE A 273 -11.04 -4.75 1.16
CA PHE A 273 -10.58 -5.63 2.24
C PHE A 273 -10.55 -7.09 1.78
N MET A 274 -9.43 -7.74 2.02
CA MET A 274 -9.23 -9.17 1.83
C MET A 274 -9.18 -9.82 3.21
N VAL A 275 -10.09 -10.75 3.51
CA VAL A 275 -10.02 -11.47 4.78
C VAL A 275 -8.88 -12.48 4.78
N SER A 276 -8.32 -12.74 5.94
CA SER A 276 -7.30 -13.80 6.12
C SER A 276 -7.88 -15.16 5.82
N ASP A 277 -7.03 -16.10 5.38
CA ASP A 277 -7.36 -17.51 5.26
C ASP A 277 -7.77 -18.11 6.63
N GLY A 278 -8.42 -19.28 6.63
CA GLY A 278 -8.95 -19.90 7.84
C GLY A 278 -10.38 -19.47 8.15
N GLU A 279 -10.71 -19.23 9.43
CA GLU A 279 -12.06 -18.89 9.89
C GLU A 279 -12.66 -17.67 9.20
N PRO A 280 -11.94 -16.53 9.02
CA PRO A 280 -12.48 -15.39 8.29
C PRO A 280 -12.85 -15.71 6.84
N ALA A 281 -12.03 -16.52 6.16
CA ALA A 281 -12.33 -16.98 4.80
C ALA A 281 -13.56 -17.87 4.76
N ASP A 282 -13.69 -18.83 5.67
CA ASP A 282 -14.84 -19.71 5.76
C ASP A 282 -16.14 -18.92 5.97
N ARG A 283 -16.11 -17.93 6.86
CA ARG A 283 -17.25 -17.02 7.09
C ARG A 283 -17.60 -16.21 5.83
N LEU A 284 -16.61 -15.63 5.13
CA LEU A 284 -16.87 -14.91 3.89
C LEU A 284 -17.44 -15.82 2.79
N LEU A 285 -16.94 -17.06 2.70
CA LEU A 285 -17.46 -18.09 1.80
C LEU A 285 -18.90 -18.50 2.09
N GLU A 286 -19.38 -18.34 3.31
CA GLU A 286 -20.78 -18.57 3.68
C GLU A 286 -21.68 -17.41 3.28
N ILE A 287 -21.32 -16.19 3.71
CA ILE A 287 -22.16 -15.00 3.54
C ILE A 287 -22.07 -14.39 2.14
N GLY A 288 -20.97 -14.62 1.42
CA GLY A 288 -20.66 -13.96 0.15
C GLY A 288 -20.02 -12.59 0.30
N PRO A 289 -19.70 -11.91 -0.85
CA PRO A 289 -19.07 -10.60 -0.83
C PRO A 289 -19.93 -9.53 -0.15
N ILE A 290 -19.30 -8.66 0.64
CA ILE A 290 -19.94 -7.47 1.23
C ILE A 290 -19.55 -6.27 0.37
N ILE A 291 -20.50 -5.76 -0.43
CA ILE A 291 -20.30 -4.64 -1.34
C ILE A 291 -20.94 -3.40 -0.74
N ASP A 292 -20.10 -2.42 -0.40
CA ASP A 292 -20.58 -1.12 0.08
C ASP A 292 -21.08 -0.27 -1.10
N PRO A 293 -22.36 0.14 -1.12
CA PRO A 293 -22.90 0.98 -2.18
C PRO A 293 -22.21 2.36 -2.29
N GLU A 294 -21.61 2.86 -1.21
CA GLU A 294 -20.82 4.10 -1.20
C GLU A 294 -19.36 3.87 -1.60
N ASN A 295 -18.94 2.63 -1.80
CA ASN A 295 -17.59 2.22 -2.17
C ASN A 295 -16.49 2.62 -1.16
N PHE A 296 -16.82 2.76 0.13
CA PHE A 296 -15.82 3.03 1.18
C PHE A 296 -15.20 1.76 1.73
N LEU A 297 -15.99 0.73 2.06
CA LEU A 297 -15.50 -0.52 2.62
C LEU A 297 -16.11 -1.72 1.88
N THR A 298 -15.35 -2.27 0.95
CA THR A 298 -15.75 -3.48 0.20
C THR A 298 -14.94 -4.68 0.68
N VAL A 299 -15.63 -5.76 1.10
CA VAL A 299 -15.02 -7.02 1.50
C VAL A 299 -15.39 -8.09 0.49
N ARG A 300 -14.46 -8.44 -0.39
CA ARG A 300 -14.76 -9.32 -1.52
C ARG A 300 -13.65 -10.33 -1.82
N SER A 301 -12.56 -10.33 -1.08
CA SER A 301 -11.39 -11.14 -1.38
C SER A 301 -10.90 -11.89 -0.16
N ILE A 302 -10.17 -12.98 -0.40
CA ILE A 302 -9.46 -13.78 0.60
C ILE A 302 -7.96 -13.69 0.29
N LYS A 303 -7.14 -13.42 1.31
CA LYS A 303 -5.68 -13.47 1.25
C LYS A 303 -5.18 -14.85 1.65
N MET A 304 -4.36 -15.44 0.80
CA MET A 304 -3.70 -16.72 1.01
C MET A 304 -2.18 -16.59 0.85
N TYR A 305 -1.43 -17.60 1.29
CA TYR A 305 0.04 -17.61 1.26
C TYR A 305 0.55 -18.94 0.70
N ALA A 306 1.31 -18.90 -0.41
CA ALA A 306 1.93 -20.09 -1.00
C ALA A 306 3.32 -20.36 -0.43
N ASP A 307 4.11 -19.32 -0.21
CA ASP A 307 5.51 -19.41 0.20
C ASP A 307 5.93 -18.21 1.09
N GLY A 308 7.20 -18.09 1.39
CA GLY A 308 7.78 -16.99 2.15
C GLY A 308 8.53 -15.98 1.28
N ALA A 309 9.34 -15.12 1.92
CA ALA A 309 10.07 -14.02 1.28
C ALA A 309 11.41 -14.47 0.66
N LEU A 310 11.87 -13.72 -0.36
CA LEU A 310 13.14 -13.99 -1.04
C LEU A 310 14.35 -13.73 -0.12
N GLY A 311 14.37 -12.61 0.59
CA GLY A 311 15.50 -12.20 1.43
C GLY A 311 15.82 -13.20 2.53
N SER A 312 14.83 -13.77 3.19
CA SER A 312 14.96 -14.81 4.22
C SER A 312 15.10 -16.23 3.67
N ARG A 313 15.19 -16.41 2.35
CA ARG A 313 15.21 -17.70 1.65
C ARG A 313 13.98 -18.57 1.92
N GLY A 314 12.85 -17.94 2.21
CA GLY A 314 11.55 -18.60 2.39
C GLY A 314 10.77 -18.78 1.08
N ALA A 315 11.05 -17.99 0.04
CA ALA A 315 10.39 -18.10 -1.25
C ALA A 315 10.64 -19.47 -1.90
N ALA A 316 9.57 -20.15 -2.34
CA ALA A 316 9.68 -21.49 -2.91
C ALA A 316 10.20 -21.44 -4.35
N LEU A 317 11.42 -21.95 -4.57
CA LEU A 317 12.09 -21.97 -5.86
C LEU A 317 12.08 -23.35 -6.51
N LEU A 318 12.03 -23.41 -7.82
CA LEU A 318 12.18 -24.63 -8.62
C LEU A 318 13.59 -25.20 -8.51
N GLU A 319 14.58 -24.32 -8.46
CA GLU A 319 15.99 -24.64 -8.26
C GLU A 319 16.46 -24.12 -6.89
N LYS A 320 17.60 -24.59 -6.39
CA LYS A 320 18.18 -24.11 -5.13
C LYS A 320 18.52 -22.61 -5.21
N TYR A 321 18.51 -21.95 -4.08
CA TYR A 321 19.14 -20.64 -3.94
C TYR A 321 20.60 -20.71 -4.37
N ASP A 322 21.12 -19.63 -4.93
CA ASP A 322 22.52 -19.59 -5.39
C ASP A 322 23.49 -19.59 -4.21
N ASP A 323 23.08 -18.94 -3.13
CA ASP A 323 23.84 -18.78 -1.91
C ASP A 323 23.41 -19.72 -0.76
N TYR A 324 22.57 -20.73 -1.02
CA TYR A 324 22.06 -21.65 0.00
C TYR A 324 21.60 -22.99 -0.55
N ASP A 325 21.93 -24.09 0.17
CA ASP A 325 21.54 -25.45 -0.21
C ASP A 325 20.08 -25.79 0.14
N GLY A 326 19.15 -24.95 -0.32
CA GLY A 326 17.70 -25.11 -0.09
C GLY A 326 16.89 -24.47 -1.20
N LYS A 327 15.56 -24.73 -1.21
CA LYS A 327 14.62 -24.24 -2.22
C LYS A 327 13.49 -23.38 -1.64
N GLY A 328 13.62 -22.95 -0.39
CA GLY A 328 12.56 -22.25 0.33
C GLY A 328 11.52 -23.21 0.94
N VAL A 329 10.40 -22.64 1.35
CA VAL A 329 9.31 -23.36 2.02
C VAL A 329 8.00 -23.16 1.28
N PHE A 330 7.21 -24.21 1.23
CA PHE A 330 5.86 -24.16 0.68
C PHE A 330 4.87 -24.24 1.84
N ILE A 331 3.98 -23.25 1.95
CA ILE A 331 3.08 -23.08 3.12
C ILE A 331 1.74 -23.76 2.90
N PHE A 332 1.27 -23.82 1.66
CA PHE A 332 -0.03 -24.35 1.32
C PHE A 332 -0.21 -25.84 1.65
N GLN A 333 -1.45 -26.17 2.06
CA GLN A 333 -1.94 -27.54 2.14
C GLN A 333 -3.00 -27.74 1.06
N GLU A 334 -2.73 -28.64 0.12
CA GLU A 334 -3.56 -28.86 -1.08
C GLU A 334 -5.00 -29.25 -0.74
N GLU A 335 -5.16 -30.13 0.25
CA GLU A 335 -6.45 -30.68 0.68
C GLU A 335 -7.40 -29.62 1.23
N GLU A 336 -6.87 -28.55 1.82
CA GLU A 336 -7.64 -27.43 2.37
C GLU A 336 -7.85 -26.33 1.35
N THR A 337 -6.82 -26.01 0.59
CA THR A 337 -6.79 -24.86 -0.33
C THR A 337 -7.68 -25.07 -1.55
N LYS A 338 -7.55 -26.21 -2.25
CA LYS A 338 -8.30 -26.43 -3.51
C LYS A 338 -9.83 -26.37 -3.36
N PRO A 339 -10.45 -26.94 -2.31
CA PRO A 339 -11.89 -26.77 -2.09
C PRO A 339 -12.31 -25.32 -1.87
N ARG A 340 -11.50 -24.50 -1.16
CA ARG A 340 -11.76 -23.07 -0.93
C ARG A 340 -11.72 -22.29 -2.24
N LEU A 341 -10.73 -22.53 -3.11
CA LEU A 341 -10.62 -21.89 -4.42
C LEU A 341 -11.89 -22.12 -5.26
N PHE A 342 -12.36 -23.37 -5.34
CA PHE A 342 -13.56 -23.68 -6.10
C PHE A 342 -14.82 -23.01 -5.51
N LYS A 343 -14.97 -23.02 -4.18
CA LYS A 343 -16.10 -22.37 -3.48
C LYS A 343 -16.07 -20.84 -3.69
N ALA A 344 -14.89 -20.23 -3.66
CA ALA A 344 -14.72 -18.80 -3.90
C ALA A 344 -15.19 -18.37 -5.31
N LEU A 345 -14.85 -19.15 -6.36
CA LEU A 345 -15.33 -18.92 -7.71
C LEU A 345 -16.85 -18.90 -7.80
N ILE A 346 -17.51 -19.90 -7.21
CA ILE A 346 -18.97 -20.03 -7.24
C ILE A 346 -19.63 -18.85 -6.51
N LYS A 347 -19.02 -18.36 -5.44
CA LYS A 347 -19.51 -17.25 -4.62
C LYS A 347 -19.13 -15.86 -5.17
N GLY A 348 -18.35 -15.77 -6.25
CA GLY A 348 -17.88 -14.49 -6.80
C GLY A 348 -16.90 -13.76 -5.88
N ILE A 349 -16.15 -14.52 -5.07
CA ILE A 349 -15.11 -14.02 -4.17
C ILE A 349 -13.77 -14.10 -4.90
N GLN A 350 -13.00 -13.02 -4.83
CA GLN A 350 -11.66 -12.96 -5.37
C GLN A 350 -10.69 -13.69 -4.41
N ILE A 351 -9.65 -14.27 -4.98
CA ILE A 351 -8.50 -14.78 -4.23
C ILE A 351 -7.27 -13.94 -4.59
N GLY A 352 -6.52 -13.52 -3.58
CA GLY A 352 -5.18 -12.96 -3.70
C GLY A 352 -4.20 -13.85 -2.96
N THR A 353 -3.32 -14.52 -3.70
CA THR A 353 -2.35 -15.46 -3.10
C THR A 353 -0.95 -14.89 -3.15
N HIS A 354 -0.30 -14.76 -1.99
CA HIS A 354 1.12 -14.46 -1.91
C HIS A 354 1.93 -15.58 -2.56
N ALA A 355 2.73 -15.25 -3.57
CA ALA A 355 3.71 -16.13 -4.16
C ALA A 355 4.90 -15.33 -4.69
N ILE A 356 6.07 -15.52 -4.09
CA ILE A 356 7.32 -14.83 -4.40
C ILE A 356 8.21 -15.70 -5.29
N GLY A 357 8.41 -16.96 -4.92
CA GLY A 357 9.24 -17.90 -5.67
C GLY A 357 8.59 -18.40 -6.97
N ASP A 358 9.40 -18.80 -7.93
CA ASP A 358 8.93 -19.31 -9.21
C ASP A 358 8.19 -20.66 -9.08
N HIS A 359 8.51 -21.46 -8.07
CA HIS A 359 7.74 -22.67 -7.73
C HIS A 359 6.41 -22.31 -7.08
N GLY A 360 6.41 -21.36 -6.13
CA GLY A 360 5.18 -20.85 -5.51
C GLY A 360 4.19 -20.33 -6.55
N ASN A 361 4.65 -19.46 -7.47
CA ASN A 361 3.85 -18.93 -8.56
C ASN A 361 3.28 -20.04 -9.45
N ARG A 362 4.10 -21.05 -9.84
CA ARG A 362 3.66 -22.16 -10.69
C ARG A 362 2.54 -22.96 -10.03
N VAL A 363 2.70 -23.34 -8.77
CA VAL A 363 1.69 -24.15 -8.06
C VAL A 363 0.39 -23.39 -7.89
N VAL A 364 0.45 -22.09 -7.60
CA VAL A 364 -0.76 -21.24 -7.53
C VAL A 364 -1.47 -21.19 -8.87
N LEU A 365 -0.74 -21.03 -9.99
CA LEU A 365 -1.31 -21.06 -11.33
C LEU A 365 -1.95 -22.41 -11.64
N ASP A 366 -1.30 -23.54 -11.29
CA ASP A 366 -1.85 -24.89 -11.49
C ASP A 366 -3.20 -25.06 -10.76
N TRP A 367 -3.29 -24.61 -9.52
CA TRP A 367 -4.50 -24.73 -8.73
C TRP A 367 -5.61 -23.77 -9.18
N TYR A 368 -5.25 -22.57 -9.61
CA TYR A 368 -6.20 -21.62 -10.18
C TYR A 368 -6.77 -22.15 -11.50
N GLU A 369 -5.94 -22.70 -12.36
CA GLU A 369 -6.35 -23.31 -13.63
C GLU A 369 -7.30 -24.49 -13.40
N GLU A 370 -6.98 -25.39 -12.46
CA GLU A 370 -7.85 -26.51 -12.06
C GLU A 370 -9.22 -26.02 -11.58
N ALA A 371 -9.22 -25.00 -10.70
CA ALA A 371 -10.45 -24.43 -10.17
C ALA A 371 -11.30 -23.78 -11.27
N PHE A 372 -10.67 -23.01 -12.19
CA PHE A 372 -11.35 -22.37 -13.32
C PHE A 372 -11.92 -23.39 -14.29
N TYR A 373 -11.17 -24.44 -14.62
CA TYR A 373 -11.65 -25.52 -15.48
C TYR A 373 -12.90 -26.19 -14.89
N LYS A 374 -12.86 -26.59 -13.61
CA LYS A 374 -14.00 -27.17 -12.90
C LYS A 374 -15.22 -26.22 -12.88
N ALA A 375 -14.99 -24.94 -12.60
CA ALA A 375 -16.06 -23.95 -12.52
C ALA A 375 -16.70 -23.66 -13.87
N LYS A 376 -15.89 -23.50 -14.93
CA LYS A 376 -16.39 -23.28 -16.31
C LYS A 376 -17.19 -24.46 -16.84
N LYS A 377 -16.82 -25.68 -16.46
CA LYS A 377 -17.60 -26.88 -16.81
C LYS A 377 -19.02 -26.82 -16.24
N ASN A 378 -19.20 -26.25 -15.05
CA ASN A 378 -20.49 -26.10 -14.38
C ASN A 378 -21.23 -24.83 -14.81
N ASN A 379 -20.51 -23.76 -15.15
CA ASN A 379 -21.05 -22.47 -15.61
C ASN A 379 -20.18 -21.90 -16.74
N PRO A 380 -20.49 -22.19 -18.02
CA PRO A 380 -19.73 -21.69 -19.18
C PRO A 380 -19.67 -20.16 -19.27
N ASN A 381 -20.63 -19.45 -18.65
CA ASN A 381 -20.74 -18.00 -18.67
C ASN A 381 -20.04 -17.35 -17.46
N LEU A 382 -19.21 -18.07 -16.74
CA LEU A 382 -18.45 -17.54 -15.59
C LEU A 382 -17.62 -16.33 -16.04
N LYS A 383 -17.87 -15.17 -15.43
CA LYS A 383 -17.09 -13.96 -15.66
C LYS A 383 -15.69 -14.14 -15.09
N SER A 384 -14.72 -13.37 -15.60
CA SER A 384 -13.36 -13.35 -15.05
C SER A 384 -13.42 -13.06 -13.54
N PRO A 385 -12.83 -13.90 -12.71
CA PRO A 385 -12.81 -13.70 -11.26
C PRO A 385 -11.80 -12.63 -10.84
N ARG A 386 -10.98 -12.11 -11.76
CA ARG A 386 -9.91 -11.14 -11.51
C ARG A 386 -9.03 -11.56 -10.32
N TRP A 387 -8.74 -12.85 -10.21
CA TRP A 387 -7.90 -13.36 -9.14
C TRP A 387 -6.48 -12.83 -9.28
N ARG A 388 -5.82 -12.70 -8.15
CA ARG A 388 -4.51 -12.06 -8.07
C ARG A 388 -3.46 -13.04 -7.56
N ILE A 389 -2.21 -12.83 -7.99
CA ILE A 389 -1.05 -13.35 -7.28
C ILE A 389 -0.32 -12.12 -6.72
N GLU A 390 -0.25 -12.08 -5.39
CA GLU A 390 0.42 -11.01 -4.67
C GLU A 390 1.92 -11.24 -4.75
N HIS A 391 2.66 -10.17 -4.91
CA HIS A 391 4.09 -10.07 -5.14
C HIS A 391 4.52 -10.55 -6.52
N SER A 392 4.23 -11.77 -6.96
CA SER A 392 4.60 -12.29 -8.30
C SER A 392 6.06 -11.95 -8.67
N GLN A 393 6.98 -12.07 -7.69
CA GLN A 393 8.32 -11.51 -7.83
C GLN A 393 9.16 -12.27 -8.85
N ASN A 394 9.15 -13.61 -8.77
CA ASN A 394 9.93 -14.47 -9.65
C ASN A 394 9.00 -15.38 -10.44
N ILE A 395 8.95 -15.23 -11.75
CA ILE A 395 8.05 -16.00 -12.62
C ILE A 395 8.82 -16.50 -13.82
N LYS A 396 8.93 -17.83 -13.98
CA LYS A 396 9.56 -18.42 -15.19
C LYS A 396 8.81 -17.96 -16.44
N PRO A 397 9.49 -17.70 -17.58
CA PRO A 397 8.86 -17.20 -18.80
C PRO A 397 7.67 -18.03 -19.29
N VAL A 398 7.72 -19.35 -19.10
CA VAL A 398 6.62 -20.25 -19.48
C VAL A 398 5.36 -20.02 -18.62
N ASP A 399 5.53 -19.63 -17.36
CA ASP A 399 4.43 -19.36 -16.44
C ASP A 399 3.87 -17.93 -16.59
N GLN A 400 4.67 -16.97 -17.09
CA GLN A 400 4.22 -15.60 -17.36
C GLN A 400 3.05 -15.58 -18.37
N LEU A 401 3.09 -16.40 -19.41
CA LEU A 401 2.01 -16.50 -20.40
C LEU A 401 0.70 -17.02 -19.79
N ARG A 402 0.78 -17.86 -18.77
CA ARG A 402 -0.39 -18.41 -18.07
C ARG A 402 -1.18 -17.34 -17.33
N PHE A 403 -0.52 -16.27 -16.84
CA PHE A 403 -1.24 -15.12 -16.27
C PHE A 403 -2.22 -14.51 -17.29
N VAL A 404 -1.77 -14.36 -18.54
CA VAL A 404 -2.61 -13.86 -19.65
C VAL A 404 -3.75 -14.82 -19.95
N GLU A 405 -3.44 -16.11 -20.14
CA GLU A 405 -4.41 -17.15 -20.51
C GLU A 405 -5.51 -17.35 -19.46
N LEU A 406 -5.14 -17.25 -18.18
CA LEU A 406 -6.06 -17.42 -17.06
C LEU A 406 -6.71 -16.09 -16.62
N GLY A 407 -6.22 -14.95 -17.10
CA GLY A 407 -6.69 -13.62 -16.70
C GLY A 407 -6.36 -13.30 -15.25
N ILE A 408 -5.19 -13.75 -14.76
CA ILE A 408 -4.67 -13.49 -13.42
C ILE A 408 -3.98 -12.13 -13.40
N ILE A 409 -4.19 -11.36 -12.34
CA ILE A 409 -3.60 -10.04 -12.18
C ILE A 409 -2.39 -10.14 -11.24
N PRO A 410 -1.17 -9.88 -11.71
CA PRO A 410 -0.02 -9.71 -10.82
C PRO A 410 -0.21 -8.44 -9.97
N SER A 411 -0.02 -8.56 -8.67
CA SER A 411 -0.07 -7.45 -7.71
C SER A 411 1.32 -7.27 -7.12
N MET A 412 2.02 -6.21 -7.55
CA MET A 412 3.46 -6.10 -7.36
C MET A 412 3.83 -4.78 -6.66
N GLN A 413 4.98 -4.78 -5.96
CA GLN A 413 5.49 -3.66 -5.19
C GLN A 413 6.79 -3.17 -5.81
N PRO A 414 6.80 -1.98 -6.43
CA PRO A 414 8.04 -1.43 -6.97
C PRO A 414 9.14 -1.18 -5.94
N SER A 415 8.78 -0.80 -4.72
CA SER A 415 9.73 -0.65 -3.61
C SER A 415 10.45 -1.95 -3.26
N HIS A 416 9.78 -3.12 -3.29
CA HIS A 416 10.45 -4.41 -3.12
C HIS A 416 11.58 -4.62 -4.14
N ALA A 417 11.35 -4.23 -5.40
CA ALA A 417 12.38 -4.38 -6.42
C ALA A 417 13.63 -3.55 -6.10
N ILE A 418 13.47 -2.33 -5.60
CA ILE A 418 14.62 -1.48 -5.29
C ILE A 418 15.25 -1.80 -3.93
N GLY A 419 14.52 -2.40 -3.00
CA GLY A 419 15.05 -2.94 -1.75
C GLY A 419 15.82 -4.25 -1.98
N ASP A 420 15.25 -5.17 -2.74
CA ASP A 420 15.82 -6.48 -3.02
C ASP A 420 17.05 -6.42 -3.95
N LEU A 421 17.25 -5.33 -4.70
CA LEU A 421 18.40 -5.20 -5.61
C LEU A 421 19.76 -5.40 -4.91
N HIS A 422 19.82 -5.18 -3.59
CA HIS A 422 21.03 -5.33 -2.79
C HIS A 422 21.37 -6.80 -2.46
N PHE A 423 20.45 -7.75 -2.68
CA PHE A 423 20.69 -9.16 -2.37
C PHE A 423 20.03 -10.14 -3.35
N ALA A 424 19.12 -9.71 -4.22
CA ALA A 424 18.40 -10.62 -5.10
C ALA A 424 19.31 -11.40 -6.03
N VAL A 425 20.41 -10.79 -6.50
CA VAL A 425 21.42 -11.46 -7.33
C VAL A 425 22.11 -12.60 -6.55
N ASP A 426 22.42 -12.39 -5.27
CA ASP A 426 23.04 -13.42 -4.43
C ASP A 426 22.06 -14.60 -4.21
N ARG A 427 20.76 -14.33 -4.12
CA ARG A 427 19.73 -15.36 -3.91
C ARG A 427 19.42 -16.17 -5.17
N LEU A 428 19.34 -15.50 -6.32
CA LEU A 428 18.83 -16.09 -7.57
C LEU A 428 19.95 -16.42 -8.57
N GLY A 429 21.12 -15.79 -8.46
CA GLY A 429 22.15 -15.81 -9.50
C GLY A 429 21.75 -14.98 -10.74
N MET A 430 22.76 -14.63 -11.54
CA MET A 430 22.61 -13.75 -12.72
C MET A 430 21.67 -14.31 -13.78
N GLU A 431 21.57 -15.63 -13.92
CA GLU A 431 20.71 -16.25 -14.94
C GLU A 431 19.22 -16.17 -14.63
N ARG A 432 18.85 -16.12 -13.34
CA ARG A 432 17.45 -16.10 -12.88
C ARG A 432 16.93 -14.71 -12.60
N ILE A 433 17.81 -13.73 -12.41
CA ILE A 433 17.42 -12.37 -12.04
C ILE A 433 16.55 -11.70 -13.12
N ASP A 434 16.70 -12.08 -14.39
CA ASP A 434 15.90 -11.56 -15.51
C ASP A 434 14.39 -11.88 -15.37
N ASN A 435 14.06 -12.90 -14.59
CA ASN A 435 12.68 -13.29 -14.32
C ASN A 435 12.09 -12.63 -13.07
N ALA A 436 12.91 -11.85 -12.35
CA ALA A 436 12.51 -11.15 -11.13
C ALA A 436 11.97 -9.75 -11.46
N TYR A 437 10.80 -9.42 -10.92
CA TYR A 437 10.14 -8.13 -11.12
C TYR A 437 10.04 -7.74 -12.60
N ALA A 438 9.59 -8.68 -13.44
CA ALA A 438 9.62 -8.57 -14.90
C ALA A 438 8.45 -7.70 -15.44
N TRP A 439 8.27 -6.49 -14.93
CA TRP A 439 7.12 -5.63 -15.19
C TRP A 439 6.95 -5.32 -16.68
N ARG A 440 8.04 -4.92 -17.36
CA ARG A 440 7.98 -4.58 -18.78
C ARG A 440 7.54 -5.80 -19.60
N THR A 441 8.12 -6.96 -19.32
CA THR A 441 7.77 -8.20 -20.00
C THR A 441 6.29 -8.57 -19.80
N LEU A 442 5.77 -8.47 -18.58
CA LEU A 442 4.36 -8.76 -18.27
C LEU A 442 3.41 -7.80 -18.97
N ILE A 443 3.74 -6.50 -18.99
CA ILE A 443 2.92 -5.48 -19.68
C ILE A 443 2.95 -5.68 -21.20
N ASP A 444 4.10 -6.01 -21.78
CA ASP A 444 4.22 -6.27 -23.22
C ASP A 444 3.43 -7.51 -23.66
N GLN A 445 3.20 -8.45 -22.75
CA GLN A 445 2.31 -9.60 -22.95
C GLN A 445 0.81 -9.23 -22.80
N GLY A 446 0.48 -7.99 -22.45
CA GLY A 446 -0.88 -7.49 -22.32
C GLY A 446 -1.47 -7.54 -20.91
N LEU A 447 -0.67 -7.85 -19.89
CA LEU A 447 -1.11 -7.84 -18.50
C LEU A 447 -1.19 -6.41 -17.94
N ILE A 448 -2.10 -6.23 -17.00
CA ILE A 448 -2.10 -5.08 -16.09
C ILE A 448 -1.42 -5.49 -14.79
N ILE A 449 -0.74 -4.55 -14.12
CA ILE A 449 -0.09 -4.78 -12.84
C ILE A 449 -0.74 -3.88 -11.78
N ALA A 450 -1.35 -4.47 -10.77
CA ALA A 450 -1.87 -3.71 -9.63
C ALA A 450 -0.71 -3.36 -8.70
N GLY A 451 -0.31 -2.09 -8.64
CA GLY A 451 0.80 -1.63 -7.81
C GLY A 451 0.38 -1.36 -6.38
N GLY A 452 1.18 -1.82 -5.44
CA GLY A 452 0.99 -1.60 -4.00
C GLY A 452 2.32 -1.36 -3.29
N THR A 453 2.27 -1.11 -1.99
CA THR A 453 3.45 -0.79 -1.19
C THR A 453 3.91 -1.93 -0.31
N ASP A 454 3.00 -2.79 0.13
CA ASP A 454 3.19 -3.75 1.22
C ASP A 454 3.62 -3.09 2.56
N ALA A 455 3.32 -1.79 2.73
CA ALA A 455 3.60 -1.11 3.99
C ALA A 455 2.85 -1.80 5.16
N PRO A 456 3.48 -1.97 6.35
CA PRO A 456 4.70 -1.34 6.83
C PRO A 456 6.00 -2.11 6.53
N VAL A 457 5.99 -3.16 5.70
CA VAL A 457 7.23 -3.81 5.25
C VAL A 457 8.10 -2.78 4.54
N GLU A 458 7.48 -2.00 3.66
CA GLU A 458 8.09 -0.85 3.01
C GLU A 458 7.62 0.48 3.64
N ILE A 459 8.21 1.59 3.21
CA ILE A 459 7.86 2.94 3.70
C ILE A 459 6.39 3.27 3.41
N GLY A 460 5.88 2.88 2.23
CA GLY A 460 4.48 3.10 1.85
C GLY A 460 4.20 4.50 1.29
N ASP A 461 5.19 5.13 0.68
CA ASP A 461 5.06 6.43 0.03
C ASP A 461 4.83 6.28 -1.47
N PRO A 462 3.75 6.85 -2.05
CA PRO A 462 3.45 6.71 -3.48
C PRO A 462 4.56 7.29 -4.38
N ARG A 463 5.34 8.24 -3.89
CA ARG A 463 6.47 8.83 -4.64
C ARG A 463 7.59 7.82 -4.81
N ILE A 464 7.89 7.03 -3.76
CA ILE A 464 8.89 5.95 -3.82
C ILE A 464 8.42 4.87 -4.79
N GLU A 465 7.16 4.47 -4.71
CA GLU A 465 6.59 3.46 -5.61
C GLU A 465 6.63 3.91 -7.08
N PHE A 466 6.22 5.17 -7.34
CA PHE A 466 6.24 5.72 -8.69
C PHE A 466 7.68 5.86 -9.21
N TYR A 467 8.61 6.35 -8.38
CA TYR A 467 10.03 6.44 -8.69
C TYR A 467 10.64 5.07 -9.01
N ALA A 468 10.42 4.09 -8.13
CA ALA A 468 10.93 2.73 -8.30
C ALA A 468 10.44 2.08 -9.60
N ALA A 469 9.17 2.28 -9.95
CA ALA A 469 8.56 1.75 -11.17
C ALA A 469 9.22 2.29 -12.45
N VAL A 470 9.59 3.58 -12.48
CA VAL A 470 10.16 4.23 -13.66
C VAL A 470 11.68 4.25 -13.70
N SER A 471 12.36 4.15 -12.54
CA SER A 471 13.82 4.20 -12.45
C SER A 471 14.48 2.84 -12.28
N ARG A 472 13.89 1.94 -11.47
CA ARG A 472 14.50 0.70 -10.97
C ARG A 472 15.84 0.92 -10.25
N LYS A 473 15.89 2.01 -9.51
CA LYS A 473 17.02 2.39 -8.65
C LYS A 473 16.51 2.52 -7.23
N ASP A 474 17.38 2.31 -6.25
CA ASP A 474 17.03 2.67 -4.88
C ASP A 474 16.91 4.20 -4.70
N VAL A 475 16.48 4.62 -3.54
CA VAL A 475 16.21 6.05 -3.27
C VAL A 475 17.48 6.92 -3.35
N ASP A 476 18.66 6.34 -3.20
CA ASP A 476 19.96 6.99 -3.34
C ASP A 476 20.48 6.98 -4.79
N GLY A 477 19.76 6.33 -5.70
CA GLY A 477 20.07 6.25 -7.13
C GLY A 477 20.93 5.05 -7.53
N PHE A 478 21.26 4.16 -6.60
CA PHE A 478 21.99 2.92 -6.91
C PHE A 478 21.07 1.91 -7.60
N HIS A 479 21.61 1.15 -8.55
CA HIS A 479 20.83 0.16 -9.31
C HIS A 479 21.47 -1.25 -9.34
N GLY A 480 22.60 -1.45 -8.66
CA GLY A 480 23.32 -2.74 -8.65
C GLY A 480 23.90 -3.14 -10.02
N GLU A 481 24.76 -4.14 -10.00
CA GLU A 481 25.25 -4.82 -11.20
C GLU A 481 24.26 -5.94 -11.57
N GLY A 482 23.83 -5.96 -12.85
CA GLY A 482 22.88 -6.98 -13.33
C GLY A 482 21.42 -6.76 -12.93
N TRP A 483 21.08 -5.65 -12.33
CA TRP A 483 19.69 -5.29 -12.06
C TRP A 483 18.99 -4.83 -13.35
N ASN A 484 17.87 -5.45 -13.67
CA ASN A 484 17.21 -5.37 -14.99
C ASN A 484 16.60 -3.99 -15.28
N LEU A 485 17.39 -2.99 -15.64
CA LEU A 485 16.90 -1.65 -15.99
C LEU A 485 15.92 -1.66 -17.19
N HIS A 486 16.01 -2.67 -18.08
CA HIS A 486 15.08 -2.84 -19.20
C HIS A 486 13.66 -3.22 -18.75
N GLN A 487 13.47 -3.66 -17.51
CA GLN A 487 12.16 -3.95 -16.95
C GLN A 487 11.44 -2.73 -16.38
N LYS A 488 12.05 -1.54 -16.41
CA LYS A 488 11.36 -0.31 -16.02
C LYS A 488 10.17 -0.02 -16.93
N ILE A 489 9.15 0.63 -16.38
CA ILE A 489 7.93 0.98 -17.10
C ILE A 489 7.85 2.46 -17.41
N SER A 490 7.01 2.84 -18.36
CA SER A 490 6.77 4.25 -18.67
C SER A 490 5.99 4.94 -17.55
N ARG A 491 6.09 6.27 -17.47
CA ARG A 491 5.33 7.06 -16.48
C ARG A 491 3.82 6.90 -16.61
N LEU A 492 3.30 6.72 -17.83
CA LEU A 492 1.87 6.46 -18.03
C LEU A 492 1.48 5.08 -17.47
N GLU A 493 2.33 4.07 -17.65
CA GLU A 493 2.09 2.75 -17.06
C GLU A 493 2.21 2.79 -15.55
N ALA A 494 3.18 3.52 -14.99
CA ALA A 494 3.29 3.76 -13.56
C ALA A 494 2.05 4.48 -13.00
N LEU A 495 1.55 5.51 -13.69
CA LEU A 495 0.29 6.16 -13.30
C LEU A 495 -0.88 5.17 -13.31
N LYS A 496 -0.99 4.33 -14.33
CA LYS A 496 -2.04 3.29 -14.40
C LYS A 496 -1.88 2.23 -13.32
N MET A 497 -0.65 1.89 -12.97
CA MET A 497 -0.29 0.92 -11.93
C MET A 497 -0.82 1.32 -10.55
N PHE A 498 -0.95 2.61 -10.29
CA PHE A 498 -1.48 3.16 -9.04
C PHE A 498 -2.85 3.83 -9.17
N THR A 499 -3.55 3.66 -10.30
CA THR A 499 -4.88 4.26 -10.50
C THR A 499 -5.87 3.26 -11.11
N ILE A 500 -5.93 3.16 -12.45
CA ILE A 500 -6.96 2.34 -13.12
C ILE A 500 -6.72 0.83 -12.98
N TRP A 501 -5.49 0.35 -12.95
CA TRP A 501 -5.22 -1.08 -12.83
C TRP A 501 -5.61 -1.66 -11.46
N PRO A 502 -5.30 -1.00 -10.31
CA PRO A 502 -5.87 -1.38 -9.03
C PRO A 502 -7.39 -1.29 -8.96
N ALA A 503 -7.99 -0.27 -9.62
CA ALA A 503 -9.44 -0.17 -9.71
C ALA A 503 -10.05 -1.38 -10.47
N ILE A 504 -9.41 -1.85 -11.55
CA ILE A 504 -9.77 -3.10 -12.24
C ILE A 504 -9.62 -4.28 -11.28
N ALA A 505 -8.50 -4.38 -10.56
CA ALA A 505 -8.25 -5.47 -9.62
C ALA A 505 -9.27 -5.55 -8.49
N SER A 506 -9.87 -4.42 -8.09
CA SER A 506 -10.92 -4.35 -7.06
C SER A 506 -12.35 -4.30 -7.61
N PHE A 507 -12.56 -4.51 -8.92
CA PHE A 507 -13.90 -4.45 -9.58
C PHE A 507 -14.56 -3.08 -9.50
N GLN A 508 -13.80 -1.99 -9.45
CA GLN A 508 -14.28 -0.62 -9.28
C GLN A 508 -13.89 0.29 -10.47
N ASP A 509 -13.41 -0.25 -11.57
CA ASP A 509 -12.97 0.49 -12.77
C ASP A 509 -14.10 1.28 -13.46
N ASP A 510 -15.33 0.85 -13.30
CA ASP A 510 -16.50 1.59 -13.79
C ASP A 510 -16.72 2.92 -13.05
N VAL A 511 -16.31 3.00 -11.78
CA VAL A 511 -16.61 4.13 -10.90
C VAL A 511 -15.39 4.98 -10.53
N LYS A 512 -14.15 4.52 -10.77
CA LYS A 512 -12.91 5.22 -10.35
C LYS A 512 -11.69 4.84 -11.20
N GLY A 513 -10.52 5.36 -10.85
CA GLY A 513 -9.22 5.08 -11.50
C GLY A 513 -8.89 5.98 -12.69
N THR A 514 -9.84 6.81 -13.14
CA THR A 514 -9.61 7.87 -14.14
C THR A 514 -10.46 9.08 -13.78
N ILE A 515 -10.05 10.28 -14.21
CA ILE A 515 -10.84 11.51 -14.02
C ILE A 515 -11.80 11.66 -15.19
N GLU A 516 -13.07 11.34 -14.96
CA GLU A 516 -14.16 11.40 -15.94
C GLU A 516 -15.47 11.80 -15.26
N VAL A 517 -16.31 12.54 -15.97
CA VAL A 517 -17.65 12.89 -15.48
C VAL A 517 -18.43 11.62 -15.15
N GLY A 518 -19.08 11.59 -13.99
CA GLY A 518 -19.85 10.47 -13.46
C GLY A 518 -19.05 9.50 -12.60
N LYS A 519 -17.71 9.51 -12.63
CA LYS A 519 -16.87 8.75 -11.71
C LYS A 519 -16.78 9.41 -10.34
N LEU A 520 -16.23 8.68 -9.37
CA LEU A 520 -16.00 9.18 -8.02
C LEU A 520 -14.96 10.31 -8.03
N ALA A 521 -15.20 11.32 -7.24
CA ALA A 521 -14.32 12.48 -7.10
C ALA A 521 -13.22 12.18 -6.07
N ASP A 522 -12.30 11.32 -6.47
CA ASP A 522 -11.10 10.95 -5.72
C ASP A 522 -9.87 11.49 -6.49
N PHE A 523 -9.06 12.34 -5.85
CA PHE A 523 -7.93 13.01 -6.49
C PHE A 523 -6.70 13.06 -5.58
N SER A 524 -5.51 12.92 -6.19
CA SER A 524 -4.21 13.18 -5.56
C SER A 524 -3.56 14.35 -6.28
N VAL A 525 -3.15 15.39 -5.54
CA VAL A 525 -2.60 16.62 -6.11
C VAL A 525 -1.18 16.83 -5.62
N PHE A 526 -0.25 16.95 -6.55
CA PHE A 526 1.17 17.18 -6.25
C PHE A 526 1.61 18.57 -6.71
N ASP A 527 2.60 19.11 -6.02
CA ASP A 527 3.21 20.41 -6.33
C ASP A 527 4.05 20.37 -7.62
N GLN A 528 4.59 19.19 -7.97
CA GLN A 528 5.43 18.96 -9.12
C GLN A 528 4.81 17.99 -10.14
N ASP A 529 5.27 18.08 -11.41
CA ASP A 529 4.81 17.23 -12.50
C ASP A 529 5.50 15.86 -12.48
N LEU A 530 4.96 14.89 -11.73
CA LEU A 530 5.48 13.52 -11.65
C LEU A 530 5.67 12.86 -13.03
N MET A 531 4.95 13.36 -14.04
CA MET A 531 5.02 12.82 -15.41
C MET A 531 6.17 13.42 -16.24
N ARG A 532 6.86 14.47 -15.75
CA ARG A 532 7.85 15.21 -16.56
C ARG A 532 9.17 15.53 -15.84
N ILE A 533 9.14 15.72 -14.52
CA ILE A 533 10.37 16.04 -13.74
C ILE A 533 11.42 14.92 -13.85
N PRO A 534 12.70 15.20 -13.64
CA PRO A 534 13.73 14.15 -13.50
C PRO A 534 13.33 13.07 -12.49
N GLU A 535 13.75 11.81 -12.73
CA GLU A 535 13.34 10.67 -11.88
C GLU A 535 13.59 10.94 -10.40
N GLN A 536 14.77 11.45 -10.03
CA GLN A 536 15.15 11.71 -8.64
C GLN A 536 14.27 12.79 -7.97
N GLU A 537 13.84 13.80 -8.72
CA GLU A 537 12.98 14.88 -8.20
C GLU A 537 11.57 14.38 -7.82
N ILE A 538 11.17 13.18 -8.29
CA ILE A 538 9.89 12.56 -7.88
C ILE A 538 9.86 12.37 -6.36
N LEU A 539 10.98 11.98 -5.75
CA LEU A 539 11.10 11.76 -4.30
C LEU A 539 10.96 13.07 -3.50
N GLU A 540 11.28 14.21 -4.11
CA GLU A 540 11.23 15.54 -3.49
C GLU A 540 9.84 16.21 -3.64
N SER A 541 8.96 15.66 -4.50
CA SER A 541 7.63 16.22 -4.71
C SER A 541 6.77 16.09 -3.45
N THR A 542 5.78 16.96 -3.30
CA THR A 542 4.89 16.98 -2.12
C THR A 542 3.44 16.78 -2.55
N ASN A 543 2.73 15.86 -1.89
CA ASN A 543 1.27 15.81 -1.98
C ASN A 543 0.68 17.02 -1.26
N VAL A 544 -0.04 17.87 -1.97
CA VAL A 544 -0.55 19.14 -1.43
C VAL A 544 -2.05 19.13 -1.18
N LEU A 545 -2.77 18.18 -1.75
CA LEU A 545 -4.20 18.01 -1.55
C LEU A 545 -4.61 16.57 -1.86
N THR A 546 -5.42 15.99 -1.00
CA THR A 546 -6.09 14.72 -1.24
C THR A 546 -7.60 14.90 -1.13
N VAL A 547 -8.31 14.46 -2.14
CA VAL A 547 -9.76 14.50 -2.19
C VAL A 547 -10.29 13.07 -2.26
N VAL A 548 -11.20 12.71 -1.38
CA VAL A 548 -11.94 11.43 -1.39
C VAL A 548 -13.43 11.73 -1.29
N ASP A 549 -14.22 11.13 -2.15
CA ASP A 549 -15.67 11.29 -2.15
C ASP A 549 -16.13 12.75 -2.36
N GLY A 550 -15.34 13.53 -3.12
CA GLY A 550 -15.59 14.96 -3.33
C GLY A 550 -15.33 15.84 -2.12
N LYS A 551 -14.70 15.30 -1.07
CA LYS A 551 -14.32 16.02 0.15
C LYS A 551 -12.81 16.13 0.24
N VAL A 552 -12.32 17.29 0.65
CA VAL A 552 -10.90 17.47 1.00
C VAL A 552 -10.65 16.73 2.29
N VAL A 553 -9.81 15.68 2.24
CA VAL A 553 -9.43 14.87 3.40
C VAL A 553 -8.02 15.20 3.92
N TYR A 554 -7.21 15.84 3.08
CA TYR A 554 -5.90 16.37 3.44
C TYR A 554 -5.58 17.61 2.60
N GLN A 555 -4.96 18.59 3.22
CA GLN A 555 -4.40 19.79 2.57
C GLN A 555 -3.16 20.24 3.32
N TYR A 556 -2.03 20.37 2.56
CA TYR A 556 -0.72 20.83 3.07
C TYR A 556 -0.73 22.35 3.29
#